data_ff4b9eb45fc03e3773d7ca6bb1d84814
#
_entry.id   ff4b9eb45fc03e3773d7ca6bb1d84814
#
_cell.length_a   1.000
_cell.length_b   1.000
_cell.length_c   1.000
_cell.angle_alpha   90.00
_cell.angle_beta   90.00
_cell.angle_gamma   90.00
#
_symmetry.space_group_name_H-M   'P 1'
#
loop_
_entity.id
_entity.type
_entity.pdbx_description
1 polymer ?
#
loop_
_entity_poly.entity_id
_entity_poly.type
_entity_poly.pdbx_seq_one_letter_code
_entity_poly.pdbx_strand_id
1 'polypeptide(L)'
;MHTLRETAIRNVTSGENVVIYQPANLYDCVLGDNVFVGPFVEIQGNTRIGANSKIQSHTFICEYVTIGQRCFIGHGVMFANDLFRDGKPNADRASWGRIEIGDDVSIGSGATILAVSICDGVVIGAGSVLTKSITEKGGWAGNPARLLRRL
;
A
#
# COMPACT_ATOMS: atom_id res chain seq x y z
N MET A 1 -15.86 16.35 26.46
CA MET A 1 -15.45 14.95 26.78
C MET A 1 -14.89 14.33 25.50
N HIS A 2 -13.83 13.52 25.59
CA HIS A 2 -13.27 12.82 24.43
C HIS A 2 -13.03 11.35 24.80
N THR A 3 -13.03 10.49 23.79
CA THR A 3 -12.71 9.07 23.94
C THR A 3 -11.31 8.83 23.40
N LEU A 4 -10.42 8.27 24.23
CA LEU A 4 -9.09 7.85 23.82
C LEU A 4 -9.15 6.42 23.28
N ARG A 5 -8.45 6.17 22.17
CA ARG A 5 -8.21 4.85 21.63
C ARG A 5 -6.74 4.74 21.25
N GLU A 6 -6.12 3.64 21.64
CA GLU A 6 -4.72 3.42 21.33
C GLU A 6 -4.57 2.79 19.93
N THR A 7 -3.53 3.18 19.22
CA THR A 7 -3.07 2.42 18.07
C THR A 7 -2.48 1.11 18.55
N ALA A 8 -2.75 0.02 17.85
CA ALA A 8 -2.30 -1.29 18.27
C ALA A 8 -2.11 -2.21 17.05
N ILE A 9 -1.34 -3.27 17.28
CA ILE A 9 -1.26 -4.41 16.36
C ILE A 9 -2.25 -5.44 16.86
N ARG A 10 -3.31 -5.69 16.09
CA ARG A 10 -4.40 -6.56 16.50
C ARG A 10 -4.91 -7.40 15.34
N ASN A 11 -5.14 -8.68 15.63
CA ASN A 11 -5.60 -9.65 14.63
C ASN A 11 -4.76 -9.64 13.34
N VAL A 12 -3.43 -9.62 13.51
CA VAL A 12 -2.46 -9.69 12.42
C VAL A 12 -1.92 -11.11 12.35
N THR A 13 -2.06 -11.75 11.18
CA THR A 13 -1.41 -13.03 10.90
C THR A 13 -0.07 -12.73 10.24
N SER A 14 1.02 -13.24 10.81
CA SER A 14 2.35 -13.03 10.27
C SER A 14 3.07 -14.34 10.02
N GLY A 15 3.88 -14.38 8.98
CA GLY A 15 4.88 -15.42 8.74
C GLY A 15 6.09 -15.31 9.68
N GLU A 16 7.18 -15.95 9.30
CA GLU A 16 8.42 -15.95 10.06
C GLU A 16 9.23 -14.66 9.87
N ASN A 17 10.00 -14.27 10.88
CA ASN A 17 10.96 -13.16 10.85
C ASN A 17 10.35 -11.80 10.45
N VAL A 18 9.08 -11.58 10.74
CA VAL A 18 8.44 -10.28 10.50
C VAL A 18 8.92 -9.28 11.53
N VAL A 19 9.28 -8.08 11.07
CA VAL A 19 9.72 -6.96 11.93
C VAL A 19 8.74 -5.81 11.78
N ILE A 20 8.18 -5.35 12.90
CA ILE A 20 7.28 -4.21 12.95
C ILE A 20 7.84 -3.20 13.95
N TYR A 21 8.16 -2.00 13.49
CA TYR A 21 8.55 -0.90 14.35
C TYR A 21 7.32 -0.17 14.89
N GLN A 22 7.22 -0.06 16.18
CA GLN A 22 6.17 0.72 16.84
C GLN A 22 6.60 2.19 17.05
N PRO A 23 5.64 3.14 17.10
CA PRO A 23 4.21 2.91 17.01
C PRO A 23 3.76 2.60 15.58
N ALA A 24 2.81 1.70 15.44
CA ALA A 24 2.17 1.35 14.19
C ALA A 24 0.72 0.95 14.46
N ASN A 25 -0.15 1.06 13.47
CA ASN A 25 -1.55 0.66 13.58
C ASN A 25 -1.87 -0.38 12.49
N LEU A 26 -1.79 -1.66 12.85
CA LEU A 26 -2.06 -2.77 11.94
C LEU A 26 -3.23 -3.57 12.48
N TYR A 27 -4.20 -3.87 11.63
CA TYR A 27 -5.32 -4.72 12.04
C TYR A 27 -5.90 -5.53 10.88
N ASP A 28 -6.36 -6.73 11.21
CA ASP A 28 -7.07 -7.63 10.29
C ASP A 28 -6.33 -7.85 8.96
N CYS A 29 -5.01 -7.95 9.01
CA CYS A 29 -4.16 -8.09 7.83
C CYS A 29 -3.23 -9.31 7.93
N VAL A 30 -2.64 -9.67 6.81
CA VAL A 30 -1.73 -10.81 6.68
C VAL A 30 -0.38 -10.34 6.15
N LEU A 31 0.68 -10.67 6.87
CA LEU A 31 2.07 -10.36 6.49
C LEU A 31 2.80 -11.66 6.20
N GLY A 32 3.43 -11.77 5.04
CA GLY A 32 4.27 -12.92 4.69
C GLY A 32 5.59 -12.94 5.43
N ASP A 33 6.40 -13.96 5.17
CA ASP A 33 7.71 -14.13 5.79
C ASP A 33 8.66 -12.96 5.49
N ASN A 34 9.48 -12.58 6.45
CA ASN A 34 10.50 -11.55 6.33
C ASN A 34 9.94 -10.16 5.94
N VAL A 35 8.67 -9.88 6.15
CA VAL A 35 8.10 -8.56 5.91
C VAL A 35 8.65 -7.57 6.94
N PHE A 36 9.02 -6.39 6.46
CA PHE A 36 9.44 -5.27 7.29
C PHE A 36 8.37 -4.17 7.26
N VAL A 37 7.99 -3.68 8.43
CA VAL A 37 7.07 -2.55 8.60
C VAL A 37 7.75 -1.49 9.44
N GLY A 38 7.95 -0.31 8.87
CA GLY A 38 8.55 0.84 9.54
C GLY A 38 7.61 1.50 10.56
N PRO A 39 8.12 2.45 11.36
CA PRO A 39 7.29 3.15 12.34
C PRO A 39 6.28 4.09 11.66
N PHE A 40 5.20 4.38 12.39
CA PHE A 40 4.12 5.26 11.95
C PHE A 40 3.40 4.77 10.68
N VAL A 41 3.42 3.48 10.42
CA VAL A 41 2.67 2.83 9.35
C VAL A 41 1.27 2.49 9.86
N GLU A 42 0.28 2.69 8.99
CA GLU A 42 -1.06 2.12 9.17
C GLU A 42 -1.35 1.12 8.06
N ILE A 43 -1.77 -0.09 8.44
CA ILE A 43 -2.26 -1.12 7.52
C ILE A 43 -3.64 -1.55 7.99
N GLN A 44 -4.63 -1.30 7.16
CA GLN A 44 -6.03 -1.58 7.48
C GLN A 44 -6.42 -3.03 7.11
N GLY A 45 -7.64 -3.40 7.44
CA GLY A 45 -8.17 -4.74 7.26
C GLY A 45 -8.23 -5.22 5.80
N ASN A 46 -8.37 -6.53 5.63
CA ASN A 46 -8.44 -7.17 4.32
C ASN A 46 -7.23 -6.88 3.41
N THR A 47 -6.06 -6.67 4.02
CA THR A 47 -4.79 -6.35 3.34
C THR A 47 -3.85 -7.53 3.45
N ARG A 48 -3.11 -7.80 2.40
CA ARG A 48 -2.08 -8.84 2.34
C ARG A 48 -0.78 -8.26 1.82
N ILE A 49 0.31 -8.54 2.54
CA ILE A 49 1.67 -8.13 2.14
C ILE A 49 2.48 -9.40 1.91
N GLY A 50 2.98 -9.58 0.70
CA GLY A 50 3.77 -10.74 0.31
C GLY A 50 5.16 -10.78 0.95
N ALA A 51 5.74 -11.99 0.98
CA ALA A 51 7.02 -12.25 1.62
C ALA A 51 8.15 -11.34 1.09
N ASN A 52 9.11 -11.03 1.97
CA ASN A 52 10.29 -10.22 1.67
C ASN A 52 9.99 -8.78 1.21
N SER A 53 8.78 -8.30 1.44
CA SER A 53 8.40 -6.92 1.11
C SER A 53 8.67 -5.97 2.27
N LYS A 54 8.97 -4.71 1.94
CA LYS A 54 9.31 -3.67 2.91
C LYS A 54 8.34 -2.50 2.79
N ILE A 55 7.69 -2.17 3.90
CA ILE A 55 6.79 -1.01 4.01
C ILE A 55 7.51 0.04 4.85
N GLN A 56 7.89 1.15 4.25
CA GLN A 56 8.66 2.17 4.92
C GLN A 56 7.78 3.09 5.79
N SER A 57 8.41 3.85 6.66
CA SER A 57 7.74 4.70 7.65
C SER A 57 6.71 5.66 7.02
N HIS A 58 5.66 5.97 7.78
CA HIS A 58 4.59 6.91 7.41
C HIS A 58 3.74 6.49 6.21
N THR A 59 3.79 5.24 5.81
CA THR A 59 2.95 4.70 4.73
C THR A 59 1.57 4.36 5.26
N PHE A 60 0.55 4.73 4.50
CA PHE A 60 -0.84 4.37 4.77
C PHE A 60 -1.33 3.37 3.72
N ILE A 61 -1.78 2.21 4.17
CA ILE A 61 -2.36 1.17 3.34
C ILE A 61 -3.81 0.96 3.76
N CYS A 62 -4.73 1.37 2.89
CA CYS A 62 -6.16 1.24 3.12
C CYS A 62 -6.64 -0.21 2.98
N GLU A 63 -7.90 -0.44 3.26
CA GLU A 63 -8.52 -1.77 3.08
C GLU A 63 -8.47 -2.25 1.61
N TYR A 64 -8.50 -3.56 1.42
CA TYR A 64 -8.53 -4.23 0.12
C TYR A 64 -7.30 -4.00 -0.76
N VAL A 65 -6.13 -3.89 -0.13
CA VAL A 65 -4.84 -3.83 -0.83
C VAL A 65 -4.14 -5.18 -0.73
N THR A 66 -3.69 -5.70 -1.86
CA THR A 66 -2.79 -6.85 -1.94
C THR A 66 -1.47 -6.40 -2.55
N ILE A 67 -0.37 -6.66 -1.83
CA ILE A 67 1.00 -6.39 -2.29
C ILE A 67 1.71 -7.72 -2.44
N GLY A 68 2.35 -7.94 -3.58
CA GLY A 68 3.11 -9.14 -3.88
C GLY A 68 4.39 -9.26 -3.07
N GLN A 69 5.25 -10.17 -3.51
CA GLN A 69 6.52 -10.47 -2.84
C GLN A 69 7.64 -9.54 -3.31
N ARG A 70 8.65 -9.35 -2.48
CA ARG A 70 9.87 -8.59 -2.79
C ARG A 70 9.59 -7.16 -3.25
N CYS A 71 8.50 -6.58 -2.74
CA CYS A 71 8.14 -5.19 -3.05
C CYS A 71 8.82 -4.22 -2.09
N PHE A 72 9.08 -3.03 -2.58
CA PHE A 72 9.54 -1.91 -1.78
C PHE A 72 8.53 -0.78 -1.84
N ILE A 73 7.89 -0.49 -0.72
CA ILE A 73 6.94 0.63 -0.61
C ILE A 73 7.64 1.73 0.16
N GLY A 74 7.94 2.81 -0.51
CA GLY A 74 8.70 3.94 0.01
C GLY A 74 8.00 4.67 1.16
N HIS A 75 8.71 5.65 1.75
CA HIS A 75 8.20 6.42 2.87
C HIS A 75 7.00 7.28 2.47
N GLY A 76 5.99 7.31 3.31
CA GLY A 76 4.82 8.18 3.08
C GLY A 76 4.02 7.88 1.82
N VAL A 77 4.05 6.66 1.33
CA VAL A 77 3.18 6.24 0.22
C VAL A 77 1.75 6.13 0.72
N MET A 78 0.80 6.68 -0.03
CA MET A 78 -0.62 6.70 0.32
C MET A 78 -1.43 5.87 -0.66
N PHE A 79 -2.12 4.85 -0.15
CA PHE A 79 -3.08 4.07 -0.91
C PHE A 79 -4.49 4.58 -0.63
N ALA A 80 -5.28 4.83 -1.67
CA ALA A 80 -6.64 5.33 -1.54
C ALA A 80 -7.58 4.57 -2.49
N ASN A 81 -8.63 3.99 -1.95
CA ASN A 81 -9.57 3.15 -2.68
C ASN A 81 -10.96 3.75 -2.85
N ASP A 82 -11.25 4.90 -2.22
CA ASP A 82 -12.47 5.65 -2.44
C ASP A 82 -12.18 6.85 -3.37
N LEU A 83 -12.78 6.84 -4.54
CA LEU A 83 -12.56 7.86 -5.57
C LEU A 83 -13.66 8.93 -5.57
N PHE A 84 -14.48 8.99 -4.53
CA PHE A 84 -15.57 9.99 -4.38
C PHE A 84 -16.44 10.14 -5.63
N ARG A 85 -16.81 9.03 -6.26
CA ARG A 85 -17.54 9.03 -7.55
C ARG A 85 -18.85 9.80 -7.51
N ASP A 86 -19.50 9.81 -6.34
CA ASP A 86 -20.74 10.55 -6.11
C ASP A 86 -20.50 11.92 -5.45
N GLY A 87 -19.29 12.45 -5.55
CA GLY A 87 -18.90 13.74 -4.98
C GLY A 87 -18.77 13.76 -3.46
N LYS A 88 -18.75 12.59 -2.81
CA LYS A 88 -18.64 12.43 -1.36
C LYS A 88 -18.00 11.07 -1.02
N PRO A 89 -17.51 10.89 0.22
CA PRO A 89 -17.03 9.60 0.66
C PRO A 89 -18.09 8.51 0.52
N ASN A 90 -17.68 7.35 0.03
CA ASN A 90 -18.55 6.21 -0.16
C ASN A 90 -18.71 5.45 1.17
N ALA A 91 -19.91 5.44 1.71
CA ALA A 91 -20.24 4.75 2.95
C ALA A 91 -20.33 3.22 2.79
N ASP A 92 -20.52 2.72 1.58
CA ASP A 92 -20.58 1.29 1.29
C ASP A 92 -19.17 0.72 1.11
N ARG A 93 -18.60 0.20 2.20
CA ARG A 93 -17.26 -0.41 2.22
C ARG A 93 -17.11 -1.58 1.25
N ALA A 94 -18.18 -2.33 1.00
CA ALA A 94 -18.12 -3.47 0.09
C ALA A 94 -17.88 -3.07 -1.37
N SER A 95 -18.20 -1.83 -1.72
CA SER A 95 -17.99 -1.27 -3.07
C SER A 95 -16.70 -0.46 -3.22
N TRP A 96 -15.86 -0.36 -2.17
CA TRP A 96 -14.55 0.27 -2.29
C TRP A 96 -13.67 -0.49 -3.28
N GLY A 97 -12.87 0.27 -4.03
CA GLY A 97 -11.96 -0.29 -5.01
C GLY A 97 -10.89 -1.18 -4.39
N ARG A 98 -10.41 -2.14 -5.17
CA ARG A 98 -9.28 -2.99 -4.81
C ARG A 98 -8.01 -2.46 -5.44
N ILE A 99 -6.89 -2.66 -4.74
CA ILE A 99 -5.55 -2.31 -5.23
C ILE A 99 -4.73 -3.58 -5.21
N GLU A 100 -4.19 -3.95 -6.36
CA GLU A 100 -3.39 -5.15 -6.51
C GLU A 100 -2.00 -4.81 -7.07
N ILE A 101 -0.99 -5.03 -6.26
CA ILE A 101 0.40 -4.78 -6.60
C ILE A 101 1.07 -6.14 -6.83
N GLY A 102 1.67 -6.33 -7.99
CA GLY A 102 2.40 -7.54 -8.33
C GLY A 102 3.69 -7.72 -7.55
N ASP A 103 4.50 -8.67 -7.96
CA ASP A 103 5.80 -8.97 -7.35
C ASP A 103 6.88 -8.00 -7.85
N ASP A 104 7.95 -7.84 -7.05
CA ASP A 104 9.13 -7.06 -7.43
C ASP A 104 8.82 -5.59 -7.82
N VAL A 105 7.78 -5.00 -7.25
CA VAL A 105 7.38 -3.61 -7.48
C VAL A 105 8.06 -2.69 -6.49
N SER A 106 8.59 -1.56 -6.98
CA SER A 106 9.17 -0.51 -6.14
C SER A 106 8.39 0.78 -6.29
N ILE A 107 7.91 1.33 -5.19
CA ILE A 107 7.14 2.58 -5.17
C ILE A 107 7.92 3.64 -4.40
N GLY A 108 8.23 4.74 -5.07
CA GLY A 108 8.99 5.84 -4.50
C GLY A 108 8.21 6.62 -3.43
N SER A 109 8.97 7.26 -2.54
CA SER A 109 8.41 8.01 -1.40
C SER A 109 7.38 9.06 -1.85
N GLY A 110 6.33 9.20 -1.06
CA GLY A 110 5.28 10.21 -1.28
C GLY A 110 4.38 9.95 -2.48
N ALA A 111 4.46 8.79 -3.12
CA ALA A 111 3.54 8.44 -4.20
C ALA A 111 2.12 8.19 -3.66
N THR A 112 1.13 8.46 -4.48
CA THR A 112 -0.28 8.15 -4.20
C THR A 112 -0.79 7.11 -5.19
N ILE A 113 -1.33 6.02 -4.67
CA ILE A 113 -1.83 4.90 -5.46
C ILE A 113 -3.35 4.83 -5.29
N LEU A 114 -4.07 5.04 -6.37
CA LEU A 114 -5.52 4.91 -6.37
C LEU A 114 -5.96 3.45 -6.59
N ALA A 115 -7.25 3.22 -6.75
CA ALA A 115 -7.81 1.87 -6.94
C ALA A 115 -7.44 1.31 -8.33
N VAL A 116 -6.22 0.81 -8.44
CA VAL A 116 -5.60 0.30 -9.67
C VAL A 116 -4.86 -1.01 -9.40
N SER A 117 -4.47 -1.70 -10.46
CA SER A 117 -3.51 -2.81 -10.40
C SER A 117 -2.18 -2.44 -11.05
N ILE A 118 -1.10 -3.01 -10.53
CA ILE A 118 0.26 -2.82 -11.04
C ILE A 118 0.87 -4.19 -11.28
N CYS A 119 1.31 -4.46 -12.51
CA CYS A 119 1.97 -5.71 -12.85
C CYS A 119 3.37 -5.82 -12.22
N ASP A 120 3.97 -7.01 -12.29
CA ASP A 120 5.27 -7.29 -11.70
C ASP A 120 6.39 -6.39 -12.25
N GLY A 121 7.37 -6.11 -11.41
CA GLY A 121 8.63 -5.47 -11.80
C GLY A 121 8.51 -4.00 -12.19
N VAL A 122 7.46 -3.31 -11.79
CA VAL A 122 7.25 -1.88 -12.07
C VAL A 122 7.97 -1.02 -11.04
N VAL A 123 8.51 0.11 -11.49
CA VAL A 123 9.07 1.16 -10.63
C VAL A 123 8.20 2.41 -10.75
N ILE A 124 7.72 2.91 -9.61
CA ILE A 124 6.99 4.19 -9.53
C ILE A 124 7.91 5.23 -8.92
N GLY A 125 8.08 6.35 -9.59
CA GLY A 125 8.89 7.47 -9.10
C GLY A 125 8.30 8.15 -7.88
N ALA A 126 9.15 8.76 -7.05
CA ALA A 126 8.71 9.51 -5.87
C ALA A 126 7.72 10.62 -6.25
N GLY A 127 6.76 10.87 -5.38
CA GLY A 127 5.75 11.94 -5.56
C GLY A 127 4.75 11.71 -6.69
N SER A 128 4.74 10.54 -7.30
CA SER A 128 3.83 10.22 -8.42
C SER A 128 2.40 9.99 -7.95
N VAL A 129 1.44 10.24 -8.82
CA VAL A 129 0.03 9.89 -8.60
C VAL A 129 -0.41 8.89 -9.66
N LEU A 130 -0.67 7.65 -9.23
CA LEU A 130 -1.07 6.57 -10.12
C LEU A 130 -2.59 6.49 -10.20
N THR A 131 -3.14 6.86 -11.35
CA THR A 131 -4.59 6.95 -11.60
C THR A 131 -5.13 5.85 -12.51
N LYS A 132 -4.24 5.09 -13.16
CA LYS A 132 -4.58 4.01 -14.08
C LYS A 132 -3.74 2.77 -13.80
N SER A 133 -4.32 1.61 -14.04
CA SER A 133 -3.59 0.34 -13.92
C SER A 133 -2.41 0.27 -14.89
N ILE A 134 -1.34 -0.39 -14.45
CA ILE A 134 -0.13 -0.62 -15.24
C ILE A 134 -0.04 -2.08 -15.61
N THR A 135 0.01 -2.35 -16.90
CA THR A 135 0.11 -3.70 -17.47
C THR A 135 1.45 -3.95 -18.16
N GLU A 136 2.32 -2.95 -18.19
CA GLU A 136 3.63 -3.00 -18.85
C GLU A 136 4.73 -2.68 -17.83
N LYS A 137 5.71 -3.57 -17.72
CA LYS A 137 6.90 -3.38 -16.89
C LYS A 137 7.64 -2.12 -17.32
N GLY A 138 8.09 -1.33 -16.37
CA GLY A 138 8.80 -0.09 -16.69
C GLY A 138 8.91 0.84 -15.50
N GLY A 139 9.54 1.99 -15.75
CA GLY A 139 9.62 3.13 -14.84
C GLY A 139 8.52 4.14 -15.17
N TRP A 140 7.68 4.42 -14.22
CA TRP A 140 6.51 5.29 -14.33
C TRP A 140 6.63 6.44 -13.34
N ALA A 141 6.31 7.65 -13.72
CA ALA A 141 6.34 8.78 -12.78
C ALA A 141 5.45 9.94 -13.24
N GLY A 142 5.23 10.87 -12.32
CA GLY A 142 4.51 12.11 -12.54
C GLY A 142 3.08 12.09 -11.96
N ASN A 143 2.35 13.19 -12.18
CA ASN A 143 0.96 13.36 -11.79
C ASN A 143 0.13 13.88 -12.97
N PRO A 144 -0.70 13.04 -13.61
CA PRO A 144 -0.79 11.60 -13.41
C PRO A 144 0.48 10.87 -13.91
N ALA A 145 0.76 9.72 -13.33
CA ALA A 145 1.94 8.91 -13.70
C ALA A 145 1.88 8.45 -15.16
N ARG A 146 3.04 8.52 -15.81
CA ARG A 146 3.24 8.11 -17.22
C ARG A 146 4.48 7.25 -17.33
N LEU A 147 4.51 6.37 -18.33
CA LEU A 147 5.69 5.59 -18.65
C LEU A 147 6.84 6.50 -19.06
N LEU A 148 7.99 6.41 -18.38
CA LEU A 148 9.21 7.13 -18.68
C LEU A 148 10.23 6.25 -19.41
N ARG A 149 10.33 4.98 -19.04
CA ARG A 149 11.26 4.02 -19.63
C ARG A 149 10.77 2.60 -19.47
N ARG A 150 11.10 1.75 -20.40
CA ARG A 150 10.91 0.30 -20.31
C ARG A 150 12.05 -0.33 -19.50
N LEU A 151 11.76 -1.41 -18.78
CA LEU A 151 12.72 -2.18 -18.00
C LEU A 151 12.78 -3.63 -18.50
#